data_8876f0fc846064e9e3ae8fa2048834b7
#
_entry.id   8876f0fc846064e9e3ae8fa2048834b7
#
_cell.length_a   1.000
_cell.length_b   1.000
_cell.length_c   1.000
_cell.angle_alpha   90.00
_cell.angle_beta   90.00
_cell.angle_gamma   90.00
#
_symmetry.space_group_name_H-M   'P 1'
#
loop_
_entity.id
_entity.type
_entity.pdbx_description
1 polymer ?
#
loop_
_entity_poly.entity_id
_entity_poly.type
_entity_poly.pdbx_seq_one_letter_code
_entity_poly.pdbx_strand_id
1 'polypeptide(L)'
;VAGPQVIQTDSTRGFDLSADPGVPYMRSPGFCGRQIVFNTELNPKSAWGFSGNELEGKMIAGNTFDHSRMHGEAIATAGKYSFASASRAAVEAQMVNLNEYNIVDLILGLQKNDGYSTRPYPSLTPALCSALQEFTRMRGSLLVSGAYIARDQKQKENADFLRNTLKVDAYAPVTLDAYSQATGMNTTLHLYTELNSQHYAVTHADCLIPLPEAFSTLLYTPTNYSAAVAYQGEDYHAITLGFPFECIKYAADRDKVMGAFLSFLLSR
;
A
#
# COMPACT_ATOMS: atom_id res chain seq x y z
N VAL A 1 5.41 -1.90 -7.83
CA VAL A 1 4.95 -0.55 -8.24
C VAL A 1 4.57 0.22 -6.99
N ALA A 2 5.21 1.36 -6.76
CA ALA A 2 4.98 2.19 -5.58
C ALA A 2 4.15 3.43 -5.93
N GLY A 3 3.07 3.63 -5.21
CA GLY A 3 2.31 4.86 -5.18
C GLY A 3 3.04 5.97 -4.41
N PRO A 4 2.49 7.19 -4.36
CA PRO A 4 2.99 8.24 -3.50
C PRO A 4 3.03 7.78 -2.05
N GLN A 5 4.10 8.08 -1.35
CA GLN A 5 4.22 7.76 0.06
C GLN A 5 3.69 8.92 0.89
N VAL A 6 2.76 8.63 1.78
CA VAL A 6 2.14 9.62 2.66
C VAL A 6 2.82 9.56 4.02
N ILE A 7 3.26 10.73 4.50
CA ILE A 7 3.80 10.86 5.84
C ILE A 7 2.64 11.08 6.81
N GLN A 8 2.60 10.25 7.83
CA GLN A 8 1.71 10.45 8.95
C GLN A 8 2.37 11.43 9.93
N THR A 9 1.67 12.47 10.32
CA THR A 9 2.19 13.49 11.24
C THR A 9 1.23 13.69 12.41
N ASP A 10 1.73 14.29 13.47
CA ASP A 10 0.91 14.65 14.63
C ASP A 10 -0.01 15.82 14.24
N SER A 11 -1.31 15.61 14.31
CA SER A 11 -2.34 16.59 13.96
C SER A 11 -2.32 17.85 14.84
N THR A 12 -1.71 17.78 16.02
CA THR A 12 -1.64 18.90 16.96
C THR A 12 -0.43 19.79 16.74
N ARG A 13 0.62 19.25 16.12
CA ARG A 13 1.91 19.94 15.93
C ARG A 13 2.14 20.47 14.53
N GLY A 14 1.34 20.03 13.57
CA GLY A 14 1.61 20.28 12.19
C GLY A 14 2.72 19.37 11.66
N PHE A 15 3.45 19.83 10.67
CA PHE A 15 4.58 19.09 10.12
C PHE A 15 5.68 18.89 11.16
N ASP A 16 6.03 17.66 11.45
CA ASP A 16 7.01 17.31 12.47
C ASP A 16 8.32 16.84 11.81
N LEU A 17 9.35 17.68 11.92
CA LEU A 17 10.67 17.37 11.39
C LEU A 17 11.35 16.18 12.09
N SER A 18 10.93 15.81 13.29
CA SER A 18 11.47 14.63 13.97
C SER A 18 10.90 13.34 13.38
N ALA A 19 9.67 13.40 12.89
CA ALA A 19 9.01 12.28 12.20
C ALA A 19 9.40 12.22 10.71
N ASP A 20 9.76 13.37 10.13
CA ASP A 20 10.33 13.48 8.79
C ASP A 20 11.61 14.32 8.85
N PRO A 21 12.75 13.69 9.12
CA PRO A 21 14.02 14.39 9.34
C PRO A 21 14.51 15.20 8.14
N GLY A 22 13.77 15.20 7.05
CA GLY A 22 14.09 15.99 5.88
C GLY A 22 15.45 15.65 5.30
N VAL A 23 15.49 14.98 4.21
CA VAL A 23 16.69 14.84 3.39
C VAL A 23 16.57 15.85 2.27
N PRO A 24 17.63 16.44 1.78
CA PRO A 24 17.56 17.36 0.66
C PRO A 24 16.76 16.79 -0.50
N TYR A 25 15.88 17.58 -1.08
CA TYR A 25 15.04 17.18 -2.20
C TYR A 25 15.85 16.67 -3.40
N MET A 26 17.02 17.24 -3.60
CA MET A 26 17.95 16.81 -4.64
C MET A 26 18.43 15.39 -4.35
N ARG A 27 17.95 14.47 -5.14
CA ARG A 27 18.25 13.05 -5.02
C ARG A 27 19.19 12.59 -6.10
N SER A 28 19.97 11.57 -5.78
CA SER A 28 20.74 10.89 -6.81
C SER A 28 19.81 10.29 -7.87
N PRO A 29 20.27 10.09 -9.10
CA PRO A 29 19.46 9.46 -10.16
C PRO A 29 18.90 8.09 -9.77
N GLY A 30 19.51 7.37 -8.84
CA GLY A 30 19.01 6.11 -8.33
C GLY A 30 17.81 6.23 -7.37
N PHE A 31 17.46 7.45 -6.96
CA PHE A 31 16.29 7.68 -6.12
C PHE A 31 15.06 7.99 -6.96
N CYS A 32 14.63 7.04 -7.75
CA CYS A 32 13.43 7.21 -8.57
C CYS A 32 12.21 6.57 -7.93
N GLY A 33 11.06 7.13 -8.25
CA GLY A 33 9.76 6.50 -8.00
C GLY A 33 9.17 6.71 -6.61
N ARG A 34 9.83 7.47 -5.75
CA ARG A 34 9.30 7.80 -4.43
C ARG A 34 8.77 9.22 -4.40
N GLN A 35 7.50 9.34 -4.21
CA GLN A 35 6.81 10.60 -4.00
C GLN A 35 6.23 10.61 -2.58
N ILE A 36 6.54 11.63 -1.82
CA ILE A 36 6.00 11.83 -0.49
C ILE A 36 4.97 12.94 -0.59
N VAL A 37 3.78 12.64 -0.15
CA VAL A 37 2.65 13.57 -0.15
C VAL A 37 2.31 13.93 1.28
N PHE A 38 2.24 15.22 1.57
CA PHE A 38 1.78 15.72 2.85
C PHE A 38 0.27 15.49 2.96
N ASN A 39 -0.17 14.87 4.05
CA ASN A 39 -1.58 14.61 4.27
C ASN A 39 -2.23 15.76 5.03
N THR A 40 -3.06 16.54 4.36
CA THR A 40 -3.73 17.71 4.92
C THR A 40 -4.78 17.37 5.98
N GLU A 41 -5.34 16.18 5.95
CA GLU A 41 -6.26 15.72 7.00
C GLU A 41 -5.57 15.57 8.35
N LEU A 42 -4.33 15.09 8.34
CA LEU A 42 -3.53 14.93 9.56
C LEU A 42 -2.94 16.27 10.03
N ASN A 43 -2.61 17.15 9.10
CA ASN A 43 -1.98 18.44 9.37
C ASN A 43 -2.53 19.54 8.49
N PRO A 44 -3.72 20.08 8.81
CA PRO A 44 -4.32 21.15 8.02
C PRO A 44 -3.52 22.46 8.08
N LYS A 45 -2.66 22.61 9.08
CA LYS A 45 -1.75 23.76 9.23
C LYS A 45 -0.38 23.27 9.66
N SER A 46 0.67 23.74 9.01
CA SER A 46 2.03 23.43 9.44
C SER A 46 2.47 24.37 10.57
N ALA A 47 3.39 23.89 11.39
CA ALA A 47 4.05 24.70 12.42
C ALA A 47 4.84 25.90 11.82
N TRP A 48 5.07 25.91 10.53
CA TRP A 48 5.81 26.97 9.82
C TRP A 48 4.90 28.04 9.21
N GLY A 49 3.61 28.03 9.53
CA GLY A 49 2.66 29.00 9.06
C GLY A 49 2.08 28.73 7.68
N PHE A 50 2.39 27.58 7.08
CA PHE A 50 1.72 27.13 5.86
C PHE A 50 0.45 26.37 6.19
N SER A 51 -0.56 26.45 5.32
CA SER A 51 -1.65 25.50 5.37
C SER A 51 -1.20 24.15 4.82
N GLY A 52 -1.81 23.06 5.25
CA GLY A 52 -1.54 21.74 4.68
C GLY A 52 -1.76 21.72 3.16
N ASN A 53 -2.75 22.47 2.67
CA ASN A 53 -3.04 22.59 1.23
C ASN A 53 -1.88 23.20 0.43
N GLU A 54 -1.10 24.11 1.01
CA GLU A 54 0.06 24.72 0.34
C GLU A 54 1.22 23.73 0.20
N LEU A 55 1.30 22.77 1.09
CA LEU A 55 2.31 21.70 1.04
C LEU A 55 1.85 20.48 0.25
N GLU A 56 0.56 20.37 0.02
CA GLU A 56 -0.03 19.22 -0.65
C GLU A 56 0.54 19.01 -2.05
N GLY A 57 0.89 17.77 -2.34
CA GLY A 57 1.46 17.38 -3.63
C GLY A 57 2.88 17.88 -3.86
N LYS A 58 3.48 18.60 -2.91
CA LYS A 58 4.90 18.93 -2.96
C LYS A 58 5.70 17.71 -2.54
N MET A 59 6.75 17.43 -3.27
CA MET A 59 7.69 16.42 -2.88
C MET A 59 8.49 16.94 -1.69
N ILE A 60 8.38 16.26 -0.57
CA ILE A 60 9.22 16.50 0.59
C ILE A 60 10.39 15.55 0.47
N ALA A 61 11.54 16.14 0.21
CA ALA A 61 12.76 15.39 0.09
C ALA A 61 13.20 14.91 1.45
N GLY A 62 13.50 13.64 1.54
CA GLY A 62 14.30 13.21 2.61
C GLY A 62 13.76 12.34 3.64
N ASN A 63 12.59 11.97 3.50
CA ASN A 63 12.13 10.90 4.33
C ASN A 63 12.82 9.59 3.92
N THR A 64 13.22 8.83 4.90
CA THR A 64 13.98 7.60 4.73
C THR A 64 13.10 6.38 4.47
N PHE A 65 11.79 6.54 4.36
CA PHE A 65 10.86 5.44 4.09
C PHE A 65 11.06 4.94 2.66
N ASP A 66 11.81 3.87 2.54
CA ASP A 66 12.03 3.17 1.28
C ASP A 66 11.28 1.85 1.29
N HIS A 67 9.99 1.94 1.06
CA HIS A 67 9.10 0.78 1.13
C HIS A 67 9.36 -0.21 -0.01
N SER A 68 9.71 0.28 -1.20
CA SER A 68 10.11 -0.58 -2.31
C SER A 68 11.33 -1.45 -1.97
N ARG A 69 12.27 -0.91 -1.20
CA ARG A 69 13.40 -1.68 -0.69
C ARG A 69 12.96 -2.75 0.29
N MET A 70 12.11 -2.40 1.25
CA MET A 70 11.64 -3.34 2.27
C MET A 70 10.89 -4.54 1.66
N HIS A 71 10.03 -4.27 0.67
CA HIS A 71 9.35 -5.33 -0.10
C HIS A 71 10.37 -6.16 -0.88
N GLY A 72 11.31 -5.51 -1.58
CA GLY A 72 12.34 -6.17 -2.36
C GLY A 72 13.27 -7.07 -1.52
N GLU A 73 13.65 -6.64 -0.31
CA GLU A 73 14.42 -7.45 0.63
C GLU A 73 13.65 -8.72 1.03
N ALA A 74 12.36 -8.59 1.34
CA ALA A 74 11.51 -9.74 1.66
C ALA A 74 11.33 -10.70 0.46
N ILE A 75 11.19 -10.18 -0.77
CA ILE A 75 11.12 -10.98 -2.00
C ILE A 75 12.43 -11.75 -2.20
N ALA A 76 13.58 -11.08 -2.07
CA ALA A 76 14.89 -11.70 -2.25
C ALA A 76 15.19 -12.78 -1.21
N THR A 77 14.76 -12.57 0.03
CA THR A 77 14.91 -13.55 1.12
C THR A 77 13.98 -14.75 0.94
N ALA A 78 12.79 -14.56 0.37
CA ALA A 78 11.80 -15.61 0.17
C ALA A 78 12.28 -16.71 -0.82
N GLY A 79 13.19 -16.40 -1.73
CA GLY A 79 13.69 -17.38 -2.69
C GLY A 79 14.55 -16.76 -3.81
N LYS A 80 14.74 -17.51 -4.87
CA LYS A 80 15.49 -17.06 -6.05
C LYS A 80 14.60 -16.23 -6.98
N TYR A 81 14.07 -15.14 -6.47
CA TYR A 81 13.26 -14.21 -7.23
C TYR A 81 14.06 -12.95 -7.56
N SER A 82 13.86 -12.42 -8.73
CA SER A 82 14.34 -11.08 -9.12
C SER A 82 13.18 -10.09 -9.08
N PHE A 83 13.48 -8.83 -8.81
CA PHE A 83 12.49 -7.78 -8.82
C PHE A 83 13.04 -6.50 -9.44
N ALA A 84 12.14 -5.69 -9.98
CA ALA A 84 12.40 -4.32 -10.40
C ALA A 84 11.37 -3.41 -9.73
N SER A 85 11.72 -2.16 -9.49
CA SER A 85 10.81 -1.18 -8.94
C SER A 85 10.47 -0.10 -9.97
N ALA A 86 9.20 0.33 -9.96
CA ALA A 86 8.71 1.40 -10.80
C ALA A 86 7.76 2.30 -10.00
N SER A 87 7.70 3.58 -10.34
CA SER A 87 6.66 4.44 -9.80
C SER A 87 5.32 4.14 -10.46
N ARG A 88 4.24 4.39 -9.72
CA ARG A 88 2.88 4.33 -10.26
C ARG A 88 2.74 5.20 -11.51
N ALA A 89 3.31 6.41 -11.48
CA ALA A 89 3.26 7.33 -12.62
C ALA A 89 3.92 6.75 -13.88
N ALA A 90 4.99 5.99 -13.75
CA ALA A 90 5.63 5.33 -14.88
C ALA A 90 4.75 4.22 -15.48
N VAL A 91 4.03 3.49 -14.63
CA VAL A 91 3.06 2.48 -15.09
C VAL A 91 1.86 3.14 -15.78
N GLU A 92 1.29 4.18 -15.18
CA GLU A 92 0.17 4.94 -15.76
C GLU A 92 0.53 5.60 -17.10
N ALA A 93 1.79 6.03 -17.23
CA ALA A 93 2.33 6.57 -18.49
C ALA A 93 2.79 5.50 -19.49
N GLN A 94 2.55 4.22 -19.21
CA GLN A 94 2.94 3.08 -20.06
C GLN A 94 4.45 3.02 -20.35
N MET A 95 5.28 3.55 -19.46
CA MET A 95 6.74 3.50 -19.57
C MET A 95 7.32 2.16 -19.10
N VAL A 96 6.51 1.32 -18.48
CA VAL A 96 6.87 0.00 -17.98
C VAL A 96 5.94 -1.04 -18.60
N ASN A 97 6.52 -2.05 -19.22
CA ASN A 97 5.76 -3.20 -19.72
C ASN A 97 5.57 -4.22 -18.59
N LEU A 98 4.39 -4.23 -17.98
CA LEU A 98 4.09 -5.16 -16.90
C LEU A 98 4.09 -6.64 -17.33
N ASN A 99 3.88 -6.92 -18.62
CA ASN A 99 3.82 -8.29 -19.14
C ASN A 99 5.18 -9.01 -19.14
N GLU A 100 6.26 -8.31 -18.82
CA GLU A 100 7.58 -8.92 -18.58
C GLU A 100 7.73 -9.55 -17.20
N TYR A 101 6.73 -9.40 -16.33
CA TYR A 101 6.73 -9.85 -14.94
C TYR A 101 5.64 -10.88 -14.69
N ASN A 102 5.85 -11.74 -13.70
CA ASN A 102 4.84 -12.71 -13.26
C ASN A 102 3.90 -12.11 -12.20
N ILE A 103 4.42 -11.22 -11.37
CA ILE A 103 3.69 -10.60 -10.25
C ILE A 103 3.93 -9.09 -10.27
N VAL A 104 2.87 -8.34 -10.02
CA VAL A 104 2.97 -6.94 -9.63
C VAL A 104 2.66 -6.82 -8.13
N ASP A 105 3.64 -6.33 -7.37
CA ASP A 105 3.47 -5.92 -5.98
C ASP A 105 3.17 -4.42 -5.96
N LEU A 106 1.92 -4.08 -5.63
CA LEU A 106 1.41 -2.71 -5.60
C LEU A 106 1.44 -2.16 -4.18
N ILE A 107 2.32 -1.20 -3.95
CA ILE A 107 2.58 -0.59 -2.65
C ILE A 107 1.83 0.74 -2.56
N LEU A 108 0.73 0.80 -1.83
CA LEU A 108 -0.11 1.99 -1.69
C LEU A 108 0.07 2.70 -0.35
N GLY A 109 0.62 2.01 0.66
CA GLY A 109 0.91 2.60 1.96
C GLY A 109 -0.32 3.20 2.64
N LEU A 110 -0.22 4.47 3.04
CA LEU A 110 -1.30 5.25 3.66
C LEU A 110 -2.02 6.18 2.66
N GLN A 111 -1.82 5.97 1.37
CA GLN A 111 -2.42 6.82 0.36
C GLN A 111 -3.95 6.75 0.38
N LYS A 112 -4.58 7.90 0.37
CA LYS A 112 -6.03 8.06 0.25
C LYS A 112 -6.39 9.39 -0.40
N ASN A 113 -7.62 9.47 -0.90
CA ASN A 113 -8.23 10.73 -1.31
C ASN A 113 -9.07 11.27 -0.16
N ASP A 114 -8.52 12.17 0.62
CA ASP A 114 -9.18 12.74 1.81
C ASP A 114 -10.28 13.76 1.48
N GLY A 115 -10.30 14.25 0.24
CA GLY A 115 -11.29 15.24 -0.22
C GLY A 115 -11.00 16.69 0.22
N TYR A 116 -9.90 16.93 0.91
CA TYR A 116 -9.47 18.27 1.34
C TYR A 116 -8.32 18.83 0.52
N SER A 117 -7.68 17.98 -0.25
CA SER A 117 -6.56 18.33 -1.10
C SER A 117 -6.97 19.14 -2.31
N THR A 118 -6.12 20.07 -2.74
CA THR A 118 -6.29 20.76 -4.02
C THR A 118 -6.13 19.82 -5.23
N ARG A 119 -5.52 18.65 -5.01
CA ARG A 119 -5.39 17.58 -5.99
C ARG A 119 -5.88 16.27 -5.38
N PRO A 120 -6.66 15.47 -6.12
CA PRO A 120 -7.03 14.15 -5.66
C PRO A 120 -5.81 13.19 -5.69
N TYR A 121 -5.66 12.41 -4.61
CA TYR A 121 -4.63 11.38 -4.50
C TYR A 121 -5.28 10.02 -4.19
N PRO A 122 -6.15 9.51 -5.07
CA PRO A 122 -6.80 8.22 -4.82
C PRO A 122 -5.76 7.10 -4.73
N SER A 123 -6.04 6.12 -3.89
CA SER A 123 -5.23 4.91 -3.79
C SER A 123 -5.14 4.19 -5.14
N LEU A 124 -6.25 4.13 -5.85
CA LEU A 124 -6.33 3.60 -7.21
C LEU A 124 -6.81 4.69 -8.17
N THR A 125 -6.24 4.72 -9.37
CA THR A 125 -6.69 5.58 -10.48
C THR A 125 -7.27 4.72 -11.60
N PRO A 126 -8.14 5.26 -12.45
CA PRO A 126 -8.64 4.50 -13.61
C PRO A 126 -7.53 3.98 -14.53
N ALA A 127 -6.48 4.79 -14.75
CA ALA A 127 -5.33 4.38 -15.58
C ALA A 127 -4.57 3.20 -14.95
N LEU A 128 -4.30 3.25 -13.64
CA LEU A 128 -3.67 2.15 -12.92
C LEU A 128 -4.54 0.89 -12.95
N CYS A 129 -5.84 1.02 -12.66
CA CYS A 129 -6.78 -0.10 -12.71
C CYS A 129 -6.80 -0.77 -14.09
N SER A 130 -6.83 0.02 -15.16
CA SER A 130 -6.79 -0.50 -16.52
C SER A 130 -5.50 -1.25 -16.82
N ALA A 131 -4.34 -0.71 -16.42
CA ALA A 131 -3.06 -1.37 -16.62
C ALA A 131 -2.98 -2.71 -15.86
N LEU A 132 -3.46 -2.75 -14.61
CA LEU A 132 -3.46 -3.97 -13.81
C LEU A 132 -4.48 -5.00 -14.31
N GLN A 133 -5.64 -4.57 -14.82
CA GLN A 133 -6.60 -5.47 -15.45
C GLN A 133 -6.04 -6.11 -16.71
N GLU A 134 -5.35 -5.35 -17.53
CA GLU A 134 -4.68 -5.89 -18.71
C GLU A 134 -3.60 -6.90 -18.32
N PHE A 135 -2.80 -6.58 -17.31
CA PHE A 135 -1.79 -7.47 -16.76
C PHE A 135 -2.41 -8.81 -16.29
N THR A 136 -3.56 -8.77 -15.59
CA THR A 136 -4.23 -10.01 -15.14
C THR A 136 -4.82 -10.82 -16.29
N ARG A 137 -5.29 -10.17 -17.38
CA ARG A 137 -5.72 -10.87 -18.60
C ARG A 137 -4.56 -11.60 -19.28
N MET A 138 -3.34 -11.07 -19.13
CA MET A 138 -2.11 -11.70 -19.60
C MET A 138 -1.53 -12.69 -18.60
N ARG A 139 -2.34 -13.11 -17.62
CA ARG A 139 -2.00 -14.08 -16.58
C ARG A 139 -1.02 -13.59 -15.52
N GLY A 140 -0.84 -12.29 -15.36
CA GLY A 140 -0.06 -11.72 -14.26
C GLY A 140 -0.83 -11.78 -12.93
N SER A 141 -0.18 -12.08 -11.84
CA SER A 141 -0.77 -12.13 -10.50
C SER A 141 -0.50 -10.85 -9.70
N LEU A 142 -1.36 -10.52 -8.75
CA LEU A 142 -1.31 -9.26 -8.01
C LEU A 142 -1.11 -9.47 -6.52
N LEU A 143 -0.15 -8.74 -5.93
CA LEU A 143 -0.07 -8.47 -4.50
C LEU A 143 -0.37 -6.98 -4.30
N VAL A 144 -1.36 -6.65 -3.49
CA VAL A 144 -1.77 -5.25 -3.26
C VAL A 144 -1.78 -4.98 -1.76
N SER A 145 -1.10 -3.93 -1.31
CA SER A 145 -1.03 -3.57 0.10
C SER A 145 -1.25 -2.08 0.35
N GLY A 146 -2.02 -1.76 1.38
CA GLY A 146 -2.31 -0.39 1.80
C GLY A 146 -3.45 -0.29 2.80
N ALA A 147 -3.54 0.82 3.51
CA ALA A 147 -4.52 1.02 4.58
C ALA A 147 -5.90 1.49 4.10
N TYR A 148 -6.00 1.98 2.85
CA TYR A 148 -7.22 2.62 2.33
C TYR A 148 -7.62 2.10 0.94
N ILE A 149 -7.28 0.86 0.62
CA ILE A 149 -7.51 0.30 -0.72
C ILE A 149 -9.00 0.18 -0.99
N ALA A 150 -9.76 -0.37 -0.06
CA ALA A 150 -11.16 -0.66 -0.25
C ALA A 150 -12.06 0.52 0.12
N ARG A 151 -11.73 1.27 1.19
CA ARG A 151 -12.55 2.41 1.64
C ARG A 151 -12.43 3.67 0.81
N ASP A 152 -11.34 3.85 0.10
CA ASP A 152 -11.08 5.07 -0.71
C ASP A 152 -11.74 5.04 -2.09
N GLN A 153 -12.59 4.06 -2.38
CA GLN A 153 -13.13 3.84 -3.72
C GLN A 153 -14.45 4.55 -3.93
N LYS A 154 -14.38 5.84 -4.24
CA LYS A 154 -15.57 6.65 -4.58
C LYS A 154 -15.91 6.63 -6.07
N GLN A 155 -14.95 6.30 -6.94
CA GLN A 155 -15.15 6.21 -8.38
C GLN A 155 -15.61 4.81 -8.75
N LYS A 156 -16.60 4.72 -9.65
CA LYS A 156 -17.19 3.43 -10.04
C LYS A 156 -16.17 2.47 -10.62
N GLU A 157 -15.27 2.96 -11.48
CA GLU A 157 -14.23 2.17 -12.15
C GLU A 157 -13.29 1.51 -11.13
N ASN A 158 -12.95 2.22 -10.08
CA ASN A 158 -12.10 1.70 -9.02
C ASN A 158 -12.84 0.67 -8.17
N ALA A 159 -14.11 0.90 -7.87
CA ALA A 159 -14.96 -0.06 -7.17
C ALA A 159 -15.13 -1.35 -8.01
N ASP A 160 -15.30 -1.21 -9.32
CA ASP A 160 -15.39 -2.35 -10.24
C ASP A 160 -14.07 -3.15 -10.27
N PHE A 161 -12.91 -2.47 -10.24
CA PHE A 161 -11.61 -3.14 -10.13
C PHE A 161 -11.47 -3.93 -8.84
N LEU A 162 -11.85 -3.35 -7.70
CA LEU A 162 -11.85 -4.06 -6.42
C LEU A 162 -12.69 -5.33 -6.47
N ARG A 163 -13.93 -5.22 -6.95
CA ARG A 163 -14.89 -6.31 -6.93
C ARG A 163 -14.61 -7.37 -7.99
N ASN A 164 -14.22 -6.96 -9.19
CA ASN A 164 -14.08 -7.86 -10.33
C ASN A 164 -12.66 -8.44 -10.46
N THR A 165 -11.64 -7.68 -10.05
CA THR A 165 -10.24 -8.09 -10.18
C THR A 165 -9.65 -8.56 -8.86
N LEU A 166 -9.78 -7.78 -7.79
CA LEU A 166 -9.25 -8.18 -6.48
C LEU A 166 -10.20 -9.07 -5.68
N LYS A 167 -11.48 -9.15 -6.08
CA LYS A 167 -12.53 -9.93 -5.41
C LYS A 167 -12.71 -9.55 -3.95
N VAL A 168 -12.63 -8.26 -3.65
CA VAL A 168 -12.80 -7.71 -2.31
C VAL A 168 -13.82 -6.60 -2.28
N ASP A 169 -14.44 -6.42 -1.11
CA ASP A 169 -15.21 -5.25 -0.70
C ASP A 169 -14.72 -4.80 0.68
N ALA A 170 -15.23 -3.70 1.21
CA ALA A 170 -14.92 -3.20 2.53
C ALA A 170 -16.13 -3.19 3.43
N TYR A 171 -15.94 -3.42 4.73
CA TYR A 171 -16.95 -3.09 5.72
C TYR A 171 -17.21 -1.58 5.69
N ALA A 172 -18.46 -1.19 5.55
CA ALA A 172 -18.86 0.20 5.70
C ALA A 172 -19.05 0.53 7.18
N PRO A 173 -18.86 1.70 7.58
CA PRO A 173 -17.75 2.50 8.05
C PRO A 173 -17.15 1.92 9.34
N VAL A 174 -16.21 1.04 9.24
CA VAL A 174 -15.50 0.53 10.43
C VAL A 174 -14.25 1.38 10.63
N THR A 175 -14.33 2.33 11.54
CA THR A 175 -13.15 2.96 12.13
C THR A 175 -12.52 1.94 13.06
N LEU A 176 -11.42 1.35 12.63
CA LEU A 176 -10.67 0.44 13.46
C LEU A 176 -9.51 1.21 14.06
N ASP A 177 -9.58 1.46 15.36
CA ASP A 177 -8.43 1.93 16.10
C ASP A 177 -7.33 0.86 16.06
N ALA A 178 -6.12 1.28 15.87
CA ALA A 178 -4.86 0.53 15.83
C ALA A 178 -4.94 -1.00 15.96
N TYR A 179 -4.85 -1.73 14.85
CA TYR A 179 -4.65 -3.18 14.87
C TYR A 179 -3.17 -3.50 15.01
N SER A 180 -2.81 -4.18 16.10
CA SER A 180 -1.42 -4.53 16.37
C SER A 180 -1.00 -5.88 15.81
N GLN A 181 -1.95 -6.73 15.41
CA GLN A 181 -1.66 -8.09 14.95
C GLN A 181 -2.62 -8.56 13.87
N ALA A 182 -2.07 -9.36 12.93
CA ALA A 182 -2.83 -10.14 11.97
C ALA A 182 -2.32 -11.58 11.96
N THR A 183 -3.23 -12.56 12.00
CA THR A 183 -2.90 -13.98 12.11
C THR A 183 -3.47 -14.76 10.93
N GLY A 184 -2.70 -15.67 10.38
CA GLY A 184 -3.06 -16.57 9.28
C GLY A 184 -1.83 -17.09 8.57
N MET A 185 -1.98 -17.95 7.59
CA MET A 185 -0.88 -18.53 6.81
C MET A 185 0.26 -19.10 7.69
N ASN A 186 -0.10 -19.72 8.82
CA ASN A 186 0.81 -20.26 9.83
C ASN A 186 1.78 -19.23 10.44
N THR A 187 1.35 -17.97 10.53
CA THR A 187 2.14 -16.90 11.13
C THR A 187 1.26 -15.92 11.89
N THR A 188 1.85 -15.19 12.83
CA THR A 188 1.26 -14.01 13.47
C THR A 188 2.14 -12.83 13.14
N LEU A 189 1.58 -11.86 12.45
CA LEU A 189 2.25 -10.63 12.05
C LEU A 189 2.01 -9.57 13.12
N HIS A 190 3.07 -8.91 13.57
CA HIS A 190 2.99 -7.76 14.45
C HIS A 190 3.12 -6.49 13.63
N LEU A 191 2.20 -5.55 13.82
CA LEU A 191 2.16 -4.31 13.05
C LEU A 191 2.62 -3.13 13.92
N TYR A 192 3.28 -2.17 13.28
CA TYR A 192 3.58 -0.91 13.94
C TYR A 192 2.30 -0.12 14.21
N THR A 193 2.12 0.32 15.45
CA THR A 193 0.97 1.12 15.89
C THR A 193 1.36 2.54 16.29
N GLU A 194 2.67 2.84 16.30
CA GLU A 194 3.20 4.14 16.66
C GLU A 194 4.12 4.66 15.55
N LEU A 195 3.93 5.94 15.21
CA LEU A 195 4.75 6.66 14.25
C LEU A 195 6.11 6.98 14.85
N ASN A 196 7.17 6.84 14.07
CA ASN A 196 8.50 7.38 14.36
C ASN A 196 9.23 7.82 13.08
N SER A 197 10.51 8.22 13.21
CA SER A 197 11.31 8.68 12.08
C SER A 197 11.64 7.62 11.02
N GLN A 198 11.38 6.35 11.30
CA GLN A 198 11.74 5.23 10.42
C GLN A 198 10.55 4.53 9.77
N HIS A 199 9.38 4.59 10.39
CA HIS A 199 8.17 3.95 9.88
C HIS A 199 6.91 4.74 10.27
N TYR A 200 5.87 4.60 9.48
CA TYR A 200 4.54 5.02 9.87
C TYR A 200 3.74 3.84 10.47
N ALA A 201 2.66 4.17 11.15
CA ALA A 201 1.84 3.21 11.86
C ALA A 201 0.57 2.86 11.11
N VAL A 202 0.04 1.68 11.37
CA VAL A 202 -1.31 1.29 10.97
C VAL A 202 -2.28 1.81 12.02
N THR A 203 -2.84 2.99 11.79
CA THR A 203 -3.86 3.57 12.67
C THR A 203 -5.29 3.25 12.20
N HIS A 204 -5.46 3.10 10.89
CA HIS A 204 -6.75 2.82 10.27
C HIS A 204 -6.54 1.79 9.14
N ALA A 205 -6.59 0.52 9.47
CA ALA A 205 -6.54 -0.54 8.48
C ALA A 205 -7.89 -0.75 7.79
N ASP A 206 -7.88 -1.28 6.56
CA ASP A 206 -9.09 -1.77 5.92
C ASP A 206 -9.50 -3.13 6.49
N CYS A 207 -10.78 -3.30 6.78
CA CYS A 207 -11.38 -4.60 6.95
C CYS A 207 -11.97 -5.05 5.63
N LEU A 208 -11.44 -6.11 5.08
CA LEU A 208 -11.82 -6.61 3.79
C LEU A 208 -12.97 -7.62 3.89
N ILE A 209 -13.83 -7.64 2.89
CA ILE A 209 -14.85 -8.66 2.71
C ILE A 209 -14.46 -9.48 1.49
N PRO A 210 -14.15 -10.77 1.62
CA PRO A 210 -13.95 -11.62 0.46
C PRO A 210 -15.28 -11.77 -0.30
N LEU A 211 -15.23 -11.55 -1.61
CA LEU A 211 -16.35 -11.82 -2.51
C LEU A 211 -16.33 -13.29 -2.95
N PRO A 212 -17.37 -13.78 -3.65
CA PRO A 212 -17.37 -15.14 -4.16
C PRO A 212 -16.07 -15.49 -4.89
N GLU A 213 -15.57 -16.72 -4.68
CA GLU A 213 -14.28 -17.23 -5.20
C GLU A 213 -13.01 -16.71 -4.48
N ALA A 214 -13.18 -15.78 -3.51
CA ALA A 214 -12.09 -15.32 -2.67
C ALA A 214 -12.27 -15.76 -1.22
N PHE A 215 -11.19 -15.74 -0.45
CA PHE A 215 -11.18 -16.15 0.95
C PHE A 215 -10.22 -15.34 1.80
N SER A 216 -10.51 -15.24 3.10
CA SER A 216 -9.63 -14.57 4.06
C SER A 216 -8.38 -15.41 4.32
N THR A 217 -7.21 -14.80 4.21
CA THR A 217 -5.91 -15.45 4.48
C THR A 217 -5.28 -14.98 5.78
N LEU A 218 -5.55 -13.75 6.18
CA LEU A 218 -5.15 -13.17 7.45
C LEU A 218 -6.36 -12.53 8.14
N LEU A 219 -6.42 -12.66 9.46
CA LEU A 219 -7.46 -12.05 10.30
C LEU A 219 -6.82 -11.13 11.33
N TYR A 220 -7.38 -9.96 11.57
CA TYR A 220 -6.97 -9.10 12.67
C TYR A 220 -7.33 -9.72 14.02
N THR A 221 -6.39 -9.68 14.95
CA THR A 221 -6.60 -10.13 16.32
C THR A 221 -6.84 -8.93 17.24
N PRO A 222 -7.87 -8.92 18.09
CA PRO A 222 -8.80 -10.02 18.42
C PRO A 222 -10.13 -10.01 17.66
N THR A 223 -10.33 -9.14 16.69
CA THR A 223 -11.65 -8.89 16.06
C THR A 223 -12.09 -9.97 15.10
N ASN A 224 -11.16 -10.76 14.56
CA ASN A 224 -11.38 -11.73 13.48
C ASN A 224 -11.91 -11.12 12.16
N TYR A 225 -11.81 -9.81 11.98
CA TYR A 225 -12.04 -9.20 10.68
C TYR A 225 -10.93 -9.56 9.70
N SER A 226 -11.29 -9.72 8.44
CA SER A 226 -10.32 -10.06 7.42
C SER A 226 -9.31 -8.92 7.20
N ALA A 227 -8.04 -9.23 7.45
CA ALA A 227 -6.89 -8.36 7.23
C ALA A 227 -6.30 -8.54 5.84
N ALA A 228 -6.47 -9.74 5.26
CA ALA A 228 -6.05 -10.03 3.90
C ALA A 228 -7.02 -11.03 3.25
N VAL A 229 -7.23 -10.82 1.95
CA VAL A 229 -8.06 -11.67 1.11
C VAL A 229 -7.23 -12.19 -0.05
N ALA A 230 -7.38 -13.48 -0.36
CA ALA A 230 -6.81 -14.09 -1.54
C ALA A 230 -7.90 -14.53 -2.51
N TYR A 231 -7.61 -14.36 -3.78
CA TYR A 231 -8.39 -14.88 -4.91
C TYR A 231 -7.53 -15.85 -5.70
N GLN A 232 -8.08 -17.02 -5.98
CA GLN A 232 -7.45 -18.08 -6.78
C GLN A 232 -8.32 -18.33 -8.00
N GLY A 233 -8.01 -17.67 -9.10
CA GLY A 233 -8.68 -17.86 -10.37
C GLY A 233 -7.90 -18.77 -11.32
N GLU A 234 -8.50 -19.13 -12.43
CA GLU A 234 -7.86 -19.96 -13.48
C GLU A 234 -6.75 -19.18 -14.22
N ASP A 235 -6.94 -17.87 -14.41
CA ASP A 235 -6.03 -17.06 -15.19
C ASP A 235 -5.01 -16.32 -14.33
N TYR A 236 -5.37 -15.86 -13.14
CA TYR A 236 -4.47 -15.15 -12.24
C TYR A 236 -4.86 -15.36 -10.77
N HIS A 237 -3.90 -15.12 -9.90
CA HIS A 237 -4.13 -15.04 -8.46
C HIS A 237 -3.98 -13.61 -7.97
N ALA A 238 -4.67 -13.26 -6.89
CA ALA A 238 -4.50 -11.97 -6.24
C ALA A 238 -4.49 -12.13 -4.71
N ILE A 239 -3.68 -11.30 -4.05
CA ILE A 239 -3.72 -11.11 -2.59
C ILE A 239 -3.87 -9.61 -2.34
N THR A 240 -4.85 -9.24 -1.53
CA THR A 240 -5.06 -7.87 -1.08
C THR A 240 -4.92 -7.80 0.42
N LEU A 241 -4.00 -6.94 0.89
CA LEU A 241 -3.80 -6.64 2.31
C LEU A 241 -4.54 -5.34 2.64
N GLY A 242 -5.36 -5.34 3.68
CA GLY A 242 -6.02 -4.15 4.21
C GLY A 242 -5.12 -3.24 5.05
N PHE A 243 -3.82 -3.51 5.05
CA PHE A 243 -2.78 -2.74 5.73
C PHE A 243 -1.51 -2.68 4.88
N PRO A 244 -0.64 -1.67 5.06
CA PRO A 244 0.64 -1.62 4.37
C PRO A 244 1.56 -2.76 4.83
N PHE A 245 2.10 -3.53 3.88
CA PHE A 245 3.05 -4.62 4.18
C PHE A 245 4.27 -4.13 4.98
N GLU A 246 4.76 -2.96 4.67
CA GLU A 246 5.89 -2.33 5.33
C GLU A 246 5.61 -1.96 6.81
N CYS A 247 4.37 -2.02 7.26
CA CYS A 247 4.01 -1.89 8.67
C CYS A 247 4.21 -3.18 9.47
N ILE A 248 4.56 -4.29 8.84
CA ILE A 248 4.93 -5.52 9.56
C ILE A 248 6.26 -5.27 10.28
N LYS A 249 6.23 -5.40 11.60
CA LYS A 249 7.32 -4.97 12.49
C LYS A 249 8.61 -5.76 12.31
N TYR A 250 8.52 -7.07 12.26
CA TYR A 250 9.68 -7.94 12.25
C TYR A 250 10.06 -8.39 10.84
N ALA A 251 11.34 -8.27 10.49
CA ALA A 251 11.83 -8.69 9.17
C ALA A 251 11.55 -10.18 8.91
N ALA A 252 11.79 -11.04 9.90
CA ALA A 252 11.50 -12.46 9.77
C ALA A 252 10.03 -12.78 9.45
N ASP A 253 9.10 -11.99 9.99
CA ASP A 253 7.67 -12.14 9.68
C ASP A 253 7.38 -11.68 8.24
N ARG A 254 8.00 -10.56 7.81
CA ARG A 254 7.90 -10.08 6.41
C ARG A 254 8.41 -11.12 5.43
N ASP A 255 9.60 -11.67 5.69
CA ASP A 255 10.24 -12.68 4.84
C ASP A 255 9.37 -13.94 4.73
N LYS A 256 8.89 -14.42 5.87
CA LYS A 256 8.05 -15.62 5.94
C LYS A 256 6.73 -15.43 5.20
N VAL A 257 6.03 -14.33 5.45
CA VAL A 257 4.72 -14.10 4.82
C VAL A 257 4.87 -13.76 3.33
N MET A 258 5.92 -13.04 2.93
CA MET A 258 6.22 -12.79 1.51
C MET A 258 6.47 -14.11 0.78
N GLY A 259 7.22 -15.04 1.38
CA GLY A 259 7.42 -16.38 0.82
C GLY A 259 6.10 -17.13 0.59
N ALA A 260 5.19 -17.06 1.55
CA ALA A 260 3.87 -17.66 1.42
C ALA A 260 3.02 -16.97 0.32
N PHE A 261 3.05 -15.64 0.23
CA PHE A 261 2.37 -14.88 -0.82
C PHE A 261 2.90 -15.24 -2.22
N LEU A 262 4.22 -15.23 -2.40
CA LEU A 262 4.84 -15.57 -3.68
C LEU A 262 4.53 -17.02 -4.09
N SER A 263 4.58 -17.95 -3.14
CA SER A 263 4.22 -19.34 -3.41
C SER A 263 2.77 -19.48 -3.87
N PHE A 264 1.85 -18.78 -3.24
CA PHE A 264 0.44 -18.76 -3.65
C PHE A 264 0.25 -18.11 -5.02
N LEU A 265 0.84 -16.92 -5.24
CA LEU A 265 0.66 -16.16 -6.47
C LEU A 265 1.27 -16.84 -7.70
N LEU A 266 2.25 -17.71 -7.51
CA LEU A 266 2.91 -18.48 -8.57
C LEU A 266 2.38 -19.92 -8.69
N SER A 267 1.51 -20.38 -7.77
CA SER A 267 0.93 -21.72 -7.85
C SER A 267 -0.09 -21.80 -8.98
N ARG A 268 0.29 -22.34 -10.11
CA ARG A 268 -0.57 -22.58 -11.28
C ARG A 268 -0.50 -24.02 -11.70
#